data_541036a46fe6ec3661e2e16934062b77
#
_entry.id   541036a46fe6ec3661e2e16934062b77
#
_cell.length_a   1.000
_cell.length_b   1.000
_cell.length_c   1.000
_cell.angle_alpha   90.00
_cell.angle_beta   90.00
_cell.angle_gamma   90.00
#
_symmetry.space_group_name_H-M   'P 1'
#
loop_
_entity.id
_entity.type
_entity.pdbx_description
1 polymer ?
#
loop_
_entity_poly.entity_id
_entity_poly.type
_entity_poly.pdbx_seq_one_letter_code
_entity_poly.pdbx_strand_id
1 'polypeptide(L)'
;MTSKLRNYHAAVWDEPIIMEMGAINRRGFIPPIAEPGIASSTIDERNLVPNSLRREDRLELPELSEFEVLRHYEHLAQQTLGMMGISLFGTCTMKYNPRVNERLAMSPYMSEIHPYQNEATLQGIFEIYSRLDHILQELSGMEKFTFQPGGGAGAAYTHMCMTRAYHASRGELSQRDEIITTLLSHPSNPATAAAAGFKVITLPLEEDGYPSVDALRGAVSSRTAALIMNNPDDIGIYNPHVKEWVDIVHEAGGLCFYDHANFNGVMTRIRAADLGFDACMFMLHKTFGSPKSGSGGPAVGAYGCSEKLRPFLPGPLVEKNENGEFTLFDSEPLSIGRVREFWGNAPVVMRAYSWARAMGSQRIREAADLSVLANNYMEKRLLQIPGISKGFPALTKYRLEMTRYSLGQLTDDTGVSAIDIQNRLTDFGIDAFWLSHEPWFIPEPFTPEAGELWSLEDLDYWIDALAFVCNEAYSNPEIVKTSPHNQVIHRMKGVGLDDPRVWATTWRSYKKKNKEISHAELQ
;
A
#
# COMPACT_ATOMS: atom_id res chain seq x y z
N MET A 1 -5.07 22.43 -26.04
CA MET A 1 -5.26 21.48 -27.17
C MET A 1 -5.90 20.25 -26.57
N THR A 2 -6.97 19.72 -27.16
CA THR A 2 -7.54 18.45 -26.73
C THR A 2 -6.61 17.31 -27.16
N SER A 3 -6.27 16.43 -26.25
CA SER A 3 -5.42 15.27 -26.54
C SER A 3 -6.13 14.33 -27.51
N LYS A 4 -5.39 13.76 -28.46
CA LYS A 4 -5.95 12.72 -29.30
C LYS A 4 -6.07 11.43 -28.49
N LEU A 5 -7.30 11.07 -28.14
CA LEU A 5 -7.55 9.83 -27.40
C LEU A 5 -7.12 8.59 -28.22
N ARG A 6 -6.55 7.63 -27.53
CA ARG A 6 -6.07 6.37 -28.09
C ARG A 6 -6.95 5.24 -27.57
N ASN A 7 -7.43 4.40 -28.47
CA ASN A 7 -8.04 3.15 -28.07
C ASN A 7 -6.97 2.15 -27.62
N TYR A 8 -7.19 1.53 -26.50
CA TYR A 8 -6.41 0.41 -26.04
C TYR A 8 -7.14 -0.89 -26.36
N HIS A 9 -6.40 -1.89 -26.82
CA HIS A 9 -6.90 -3.24 -27.04
C HIS A 9 -5.96 -4.23 -26.38
N ALA A 10 -6.48 -5.02 -25.43
CA ALA A 10 -5.74 -6.15 -24.89
C ALA A 10 -5.57 -7.26 -25.92
N ALA A 11 -4.48 -7.99 -25.85
CA ALA A 11 -4.37 -9.27 -26.56
C ALA A 11 -5.39 -10.24 -25.97
N VAL A 12 -6.05 -11.03 -26.82
CA VAL A 12 -7.04 -12.04 -26.38
C VAL A 12 -6.49 -13.42 -26.65
N TRP A 13 -6.27 -14.19 -25.59
CA TRP A 13 -5.88 -15.59 -25.63
C TRP A 13 -6.95 -16.41 -24.92
N ASP A 14 -7.35 -17.53 -25.49
CA ASP A 14 -8.15 -18.54 -24.79
C ASP A 14 -7.21 -19.37 -23.91
N GLU A 15 -6.73 -18.76 -22.83
CA GLU A 15 -5.72 -19.31 -21.96
C GLU A 15 -6.37 -20.09 -20.83
N PRO A 16 -6.17 -21.42 -20.72
CA PRO A 16 -6.73 -22.22 -19.64
C PRO A 16 -6.05 -21.88 -18.31
N ILE A 17 -6.66 -22.28 -17.20
CA ILE A 17 -5.93 -22.23 -15.92
C ILE A 17 -4.79 -23.25 -15.96
N ILE A 18 -3.66 -22.87 -15.34
CA ILE A 18 -2.44 -23.68 -15.36
C ILE A 18 -2.66 -25.12 -14.86
N MET A 19 -3.62 -25.34 -13.97
CA MET A 19 -3.97 -26.66 -13.43
C MET A 19 -4.65 -27.59 -14.45
N GLU A 20 -5.13 -27.06 -15.57
CA GLU A 20 -5.72 -27.83 -16.68
C GLU A 20 -4.72 -28.17 -17.79
N MET A 21 -3.50 -27.65 -17.65
CA MET A 21 -2.42 -27.82 -18.63
C MET A 21 -1.51 -29.01 -18.26
N GLY A 22 -0.67 -29.38 -19.22
CA GLY A 22 0.39 -30.35 -19.00
C GLY A 22 0.05 -31.78 -19.44
N ALA A 23 1.01 -32.66 -19.26
CA ALA A 23 0.87 -34.08 -19.53
C ALA A 23 1.74 -34.90 -18.60
N ILE A 24 1.26 -36.10 -18.24
CA ILE A 24 1.96 -37.02 -17.35
C ILE A 24 3.40 -37.27 -17.83
N ASN A 25 4.35 -37.19 -16.92
CA ASN A 25 5.79 -37.32 -17.14
C ASN A 25 6.46 -36.17 -17.93
N ARG A 26 5.76 -35.07 -18.21
CA ARG A 26 6.41 -33.86 -18.71
C ARG A 26 7.19 -33.19 -17.58
N ARG A 27 8.44 -32.78 -17.83
CA ARG A 27 9.34 -32.26 -16.82
C ARG A 27 9.81 -30.86 -17.19
N GLY A 28 9.72 -29.94 -16.24
CA GLY A 28 10.28 -28.59 -16.35
C GLY A 28 11.78 -28.58 -16.07
N PHE A 29 12.19 -29.30 -15.03
CA PHE A 29 13.57 -29.39 -14.59
C PHE A 29 13.92 -30.84 -14.25
N ILE A 30 15.10 -31.27 -14.64
CA ILE A 30 15.63 -32.59 -14.30
C ILE A 30 16.76 -32.40 -13.31
N PRO A 31 16.54 -32.65 -12.00
CA PRO A 31 17.60 -32.56 -11.01
C PRO A 31 18.64 -33.64 -11.26
N PRO A 32 19.89 -33.43 -10.84
CA PRO A 32 20.91 -34.47 -10.88
C PRO A 32 20.45 -35.71 -10.09
N ILE A 33 20.85 -36.86 -10.58
CA ILE A 33 20.59 -38.15 -9.86
C ILE A 33 21.48 -38.17 -8.63
N ALA A 34 20.91 -38.56 -7.48
CA ALA A 34 21.69 -38.73 -6.26
C ALA A 34 22.80 -39.80 -6.49
N GLU A 35 24.00 -39.50 -6.04
CA GLU A 35 25.10 -40.47 -6.08
C GLU A 35 24.76 -41.74 -5.29
N PRO A 36 25.22 -42.91 -5.72
CA PRO A 36 24.88 -44.17 -5.06
C PRO A 36 25.16 -44.19 -3.54
N GLY A 37 26.24 -43.55 -3.09
CA GLY A 37 26.58 -43.42 -1.68
C GLY A 37 25.56 -42.60 -0.88
N ILE A 38 25.00 -41.53 -1.48
CA ILE A 38 23.94 -40.71 -0.90
C ILE A 38 22.62 -41.49 -0.91
N ALA A 39 22.26 -42.06 -2.05
CA ALA A 39 21.03 -42.82 -2.23
C ALA A 39 20.94 -44.02 -1.26
N SER A 40 22.06 -44.72 -0.98
CA SER A 40 22.12 -45.85 -0.06
C SER A 40 22.08 -45.44 1.41
N SER A 41 22.43 -44.20 1.73
CA SER A 41 22.43 -43.68 3.11
C SER A 41 21.07 -43.04 3.51
N THR A 42 20.14 -42.89 2.56
CA THR A 42 18.84 -42.30 2.85
C THR A 42 17.98 -43.25 3.69
N ILE A 43 17.41 -42.70 4.74
CA ILE A 43 16.36 -43.37 5.52
C ILE A 43 15.11 -43.45 4.66
N ASP A 44 14.45 -44.58 4.63
CA ASP A 44 13.15 -44.73 3.97
C ASP A 44 12.18 -43.68 4.55
N GLU A 45 11.77 -42.71 3.73
CA GLU A 45 10.86 -41.63 4.10
C GLU A 45 9.57 -42.14 4.76
N ARG A 46 9.16 -43.38 4.42
CA ARG A 46 8.01 -44.05 5.01
C ARG A 46 8.15 -44.27 6.53
N ASN A 47 9.36 -44.24 7.04
CA ASN A 47 9.63 -44.37 8.47
C ASN A 47 9.73 -42.99 9.18
N LEU A 48 9.78 -41.89 8.43
CA LEU A 48 9.91 -40.55 9.00
C LEU A 48 8.56 -39.90 9.29
N VAL A 49 7.51 -40.30 8.57
CA VAL A 49 6.18 -39.69 8.68
C VAL A 49 5.19 -40.78 9.13
N PRO A 50 4.41 -40.53 10.23
CA PRO A 50 3.36 -41.47 10.65
C PRO A 50 2.38 -41.76 9.50
N ASN A 51 1.93 -43.02 9.38
CA ASN A 51 1.03 -43.44 8.31
C ASN A 51 -0.23 -42.57 8.20
N SER A 52 -0.77 -42.11 9.34
CA SER A 52 -1.95 -41.24 9.39
C SER A 52 -1.73 -39.84 8.80
N LEU A 53 -0.48 -39.41 8.68
CA LEU A 53 -0.09 -38.09 8.15
C LEU A 53 0.53 -38.19 6.75
N ARG A 54 0.80 -39.43 6.30
CA ARG A 54 1.45 -39.67 5.02
C ARG A 54 0.42 -39.59 3.90
N ARG A 55 0.79 -38.86 2.83
CA ARG A 55 0.00 -38.83 1.60
C ARG A 55 0.27 -40.15 0.82
N GLU A 56 -0.78 -40.83 0.42
CA GLU A 56 -0.72 -42.00 -0.43
C GLU A 56 -0.89 -41.63 -1.91
N ASP A 57 -1.76 -40.62 -2.17
CA ASP A 57 -2.05 -40.18 -3.51
C ASP A 57 -0.99 -39.22 -4.06
N ARG A 58 -0.76 -39.28 -5.38
CA ARG A 58 0.06 -38.31 -6.09
C ARG A 58 -0.54 -36.91 -5.97
N LEU A 59 0.31 -35.89 -5.90
CA LEU A 59 -0.11 -34.50 -5.99
C LEU A 59 -0.74 -34.24 -7.37
N GLU A 60 -1.94 -33.68 -7.40
CA GLU A 60 -2.61 -33.25 -8.63
C GLU A 60 -2.03 -31.92 -9.13
N LEU A 61 -0.72 -31.85 -9.31
CA LEU A 61 -0.05 -30.69 -9.88
C LEU A 61 0.15 -30.90 -11.38
N PRO A 62 0.04 -29.83 -12.20
CA PRO A 62 0.29 -29.95 -13.63
C PRO A 62 1.77 -30.24 -13.89
N GLU A 63 2.05 -31.12 -14.84
CA GLU A 63 3.40 -31.46 -15.28
C GLU A 63 3.69 -30.71 -16.58
N LEU A 64 4.44 -29.63 -16.49
CA LEU A 64 4.74 -28.66 -17.53
C LEU A 64 6.24 -28.52 -17.74
N SER A 65 6.65 -28.20 -18.96
CA SER A 65 8.01 -27.73 -19.20
C SER A 65 8.15 -26.26 -18.76
N GLU A 66 9.37 -25.83 -18.50
CA GLU A 66 9.69 -24.43 -18.18
C GLU A 66 9.13 -23.47 -19.23
N PHE A 67 9.28 -23.82 -20.51
CA PHE A 67 8.79 -23.01 -21.62
C PHE A 67 7.26 -22.88 -21.64
N GLU A 68 6.53 -23.93 -21.30
CA GLU A 68 5.05 -23.88 -21.22
C GLU A 68 4.60 -22.99 -20.08
N VAL A 69 5.26 -23.06 -18.92
CA VAL A 69 4.98 -22.19 -17.78
C VAL A 69 5.25 -20.73 -18.16
N LEU A 70 6.42 -20.43 -18.73
CA LEU A 70 6.77 -19.08 -19.17
C LEU A 70 5.74 -18.55 -20.18
N ARG A 71 5.43 -19.31 -21.21
CA ARG A 71 4.48 -18.92 -22.25
C ARG A 71 3.09 -18.64 -21.68
N HIS A 72 2.61 -19.49 -20.76
CA HIS A 72 1.32 -19.29 -20.10
C HIS A 72 1.26 -17.93 -19.39
N TYR A 73 2.25 -17.62 -18.56
CA TYR A 73 2.27 -16.35 -17.84
C TYR A 73 2.53 -15.14 -18.74
N GLU A 74 3.28 -15.29 -19.84
CA GLU A 74 3.43 -14.24 -20.85
C GLU A 74 2.10 -13.96 -21.58
N HIS A 75 1.32 -15.00 -21.93
CA HIS A 75 -0.02 -14.81 -22.46
C HIS A 75 -0.93 -14.06 -21.48
N LEU A 76 -0.93 -14.44 -20.20
CA LEU A 76 -1.70 -13.73 -19.17
C LEU A 76 -1.24 -12.28 -19.02
N ALA A 77 0.07 -12.02 -19.05
CA ALA A 77 0.61 -10.67 -18.97
C ALA A 77 0.18 -9.78 -20.14
N GLN A 78 0.15 -10.33 -21.38
CA GLN A 78 -0.31 -9.61 -22.57
C GLN A 78 -1.81 -9.29 -22.54
N GLN A 79 -2.59 -10.04 -21.79
CA GLN A 79 -4.02 -9.82 -21.64
C GLN A 79 -4.37 -8.71 -20.65
N THR A 80 -3.41 -8.16 -19.94
CA THR A 80 -3.61 -7.10 -18.97
C THR A 80 -3.17 -5.75 -19.52
N LEU A 81 -3.77 -4.66 -19.03
CA LEU A 81 -3.30 -3.30 -19.31
C LEU A 81 -1.85 -3.12 -18.80
N GLY A 82 -1.47 -3.92 -17.81
CA GLY A 82 -0.16 -3.86 -17.20
C GLY A 82 0.04 -2.56 -16.42
N MET A 83 1.31 -2.29 -16.10
CA MET A 83 1.68 -1.18 -15.23
C MET A 83 2.22 0.03 -16.00
N MET A 84 2.11 0.00 -17.31
CA MET A 84 2.60 1.06 -18.19
C MET A 84 1.49 2.03 -18.61
N GLY A 85 0.25 1.79 -18.17
CA GLY A 85 -0.84 2.74 -18.30
C GLY A 85 -0.67 3.95 -17.36
N ILE A 86 -1.45 5.01 -17.60
CA ILE A 86 -1.50 6.15 -16.70
C ILE A 86 -2.32 5.75 -15.47
N SER A 87 -1.66 5.65 -14.33
CA SER A 87 -2.26 5.26 -13.07
C SER A 87 -2.11 6.41 -12.06
N LEU A 88 -3.18 7.16 -11.86
CA LEU A 88 -3.25 8.23 -10.86
C LEU A 88 -3.94 7.71 -9.60
N PHE A 89 -3.30 6.75 -8.95
CA PHE A 89 -3.86 6.06 -7.80
C PHE A 89 -3.70 6.91 -6.54
N GLY A 90 -4.77 7.59 -6.15
CA GLY A 90 -4.81 8.50 -5.02
C GLY A 90 -4.94 7.84 -3.65
N THR A 91 -4.86 8.62 -2.60
CA THR A 91 -4.70 8.27 -1.17
C THR A 91 -3.45 7.47 -0.84
N CYS A 92 -2.67 7.14 -1.84
CA CYS A 92 -1.48 6.33 -1.74
C CYS A 92 -0.54 6.71 -2.86
N THR A 93 0.44 7.54 -2.65
CA THR A 93 1.43 7.91 -3.68
C THR A 93 2.20 6.68 -4.18
N MET A 94 1.53 5.83 -4.96
CA MET A 94 2.05 4.58 -5.50
C MET A 94 2.92 4.86 -6.73
N LYS A 95 4.14 5.33 -6.52
CA LYS A 95 5.05 5.74 -7.59
C LYS A 95 5.57 4.59 -8.43
N TYR A 96 5.93 4.92 -9.67
CA TYR A 96 6.81 4.08 -10.47
C TYR A 96 8.12 3.81 -9.75
N ASN A 97 8.54 2.56 -9.73
CA ASN A 97 9.85 2.16 -9.21
C ASN A 97 10.90 2.22 -10.32
N PRO A 98 11.88 3.14 -10.25
CA PRO A 98 12.94 3.23 -11.26
C PRO A 98 13.68 1.90 -11.45
N ARG A 99 13.94 1.52 -12.70
CA ARG A 99 14.59 0.24 -13.03
C ARG A 99 15.94 0.03 -12.34
N VAL A 100 16.66 1.10 -12.03
CA VAL A 100 17.91 1.03 -11.27
C VAL A 100 17.68 0.46 -9.86
N ASN A 101 16.56 0.80 -9.22
CA ASN A 101 16.23 0.31 -7.90
C ASN A 101 16.01 -1.21 -7.92
N GLU A 102 15.28 -1.72 -8.94
CA GLU A 102 15.10 -3.16 -9.14
C GLU A 102 16.44 -3.87 -9.38
N ARG A 103 17.25 -3.32 -10.27
CA ARG A 103 18.57 -3.90 -10.59
C ARG A 103 19.46 -4.02 -9.34
N LEU A 104 19.44 -3.03 -8.46
CA LEU A 104 20.22 -3.06 -7.23
C LEU A 104 19.63 -4.04 -6.21
N ALA A 105 18.32 -4.05 -6.03
CA ALA A 105 17.65 -4.94 -5.09
C ALA A 105 17.71 -6.43 -5.50
N MET A 106 17.82 -6.71 -6.80
CA MET A 106 17.94 -8.07 -7.36
C MET A 106 19.38 -8.48 -7.63
N SER A 107 20.36 -7.65 -7.26
CA SER A 107 21.77 -8.01 -7.44
C SER A 107 22.16 -9.19 -6.53
N PRO A 108 23.13 -10.04 -6.92
CA PRO A 108 23.61 -11.13 -6.07
C PRO A 108 24.06 -10.68 -4.67
N TYR A 109 24.64 -9.49 -4.56
CA TYR A 109 25.02 -8.90 -3.27
C TYR A 109 23.85 -8.63 -2.31
N MET A 110 22.62 -8.65 -2.81
CA MET A 110 21.40 -8.48 -2.02
C MET A 110 20.58 -9.76 -1.95
N SER A 111 20.47 -10.50 -3.06
CA SER A 111 19.59 -11.66 -3.18
C SER A 111 20.22 -12.97 -2.70
N GLU A 112 21.56 -13.08 -2.67
CA GLU A 112 22.29 -14.29 -2.28
C GLU A 112 22.87 -14.23 -0.86
N ILE A 113 22.43 -13.27 -0.04
CA ILE A 113 22.80 -13.18 1.38
C ILE A 113 21.78 -13.90 2.26
N HIS A 114 22.23 -14.44 3.38
CA HIS A 114 21.37 -14.96 4.40
C HIS A 114 21.35 -14.05 5.63
N PRO A 115 20.19 -13.73 6.21
CA PRO A 115 20.10 -12.77 7.32
C PRO A 115 20.82 -13.21 8.61
N TYR A 116 21.13 -14.50 8.77
CA TYR A 116 21.91 -15.02 9.90
C TYR A 116 23.37 -15.36 9.54
N GLN A 117 23.88 -14.95 8.39
CA GLN A 117 25.31 -15.06 8.12
C GLN A 117 26.10 -14.11 9.02
N ASN A 118 27.42 -14.31 9.08
CA ASN A 118 28.28 -13.49 9.93
C ASN A 118 28.13 -11.99 9.59
N GLU A 119 27.89 -11.17 10.61
CA GLU A 119 27.67 -9.70 10.46
C GLU A 119 28.83 -9.00 9.75
N ALA A 120 30.07 -9.48 9.89
CA ALA A 120 31.22 -8.94 9.16
C ALA A 120 31.04 -9.02 7.64
N THR A 121 30.22 -9.93 7.12
CA THR A 121 29.90 -10.08 5.71
C THR A 121 28.68 -9.28 5.28
N LEU A 122 27.96 -8.65 6.21
CA LEU A 122 26.74 -7.86 5.99
C LEU A 122 26.96 -6.35 6.11
N GLN A 123 28.19 -5.90 6.29
CA GLN A 123 28.52 -4.50 6.58
C GLN A 123 27.93 -3.52 5.55
N GLY A 124 27.96 -3.85 4.27
CA GLY A 124 27.42 -2.99 3.21
C GLY A 124 25.91 -2.80 3.29
N ILE A 125 25.16 -3.86 3.62
CA ILE A 125 23.71 -3.74 3.74
C ILE A 125 23.32 -3.05 5.05
N PHE A 126 24.04 -3.29 6.13
CA PHE A 126 23.82 -2.57 7.39
C PHE A 126 24.14 -1.08 7.25
N GLU A 127 25.15 -0.72 6.47
CA GLU A 127 25.42 0.69 6.15
C GLU A 127 24.24 1.32 5.39
N ILE A 128 23.59 0.59 4.47
CA ILE A 128 22.40 1.06 3.75
C ILE A 128 21.25 1.33 4.72
N TYR A 129 21.01 0.43 5.68
CA TYR A 129 20.02 0.62 6.73
C TYR A 129 20.31 1.86 7.57
N SER A 130 21.53 2.00 8.06
CA SER A 130 21.95 3.15 8.87
C SER A 130 21.83 4.48 8.10
N ARG A 131 22.21 4.49 6.82
CA ARG A 131 22.11 5.69 6.00
C ARG A 131 20.67 6.06 5.65
N LEU A 132 19.77 5.08 5.43
CA LEU A 132 18.37 5.36 5.23
C LEU A 132 17.70 5.83 6.52
N ASP A 133 18.02 5.22 7.65
CA ASP A 133 17.62 5.68 8.98
C ASP A 133 17.95 7.17 9.17
N HIS A 134 19.19 7.57 8.91
CA HIS A 134 19.62 8.96 8.98
C HIS A 134 18.85 9.90 8.03
N ILE A 135 18.59 9.48 6.79
CA ILE A 135 17.76 10.26 5.85
C ILE A 135 16.34 10.48 6.41
N LEU A 136 15.75 9.45 7.00
CA LEU A 136 14.40 9.54 7.56
C LEU A 136 14.37 10.37 8.85
N GLN A 137 15.43 10.34 9.66
CA GLN A 137 15.62 11.23 10.81
C GLN A 137 15.62 12.70 10.35
N GLU A 138 16.38 13.03 9.32
CA GLU A 138 16.43 14.40 8.77
C GLU A 138 15.05 14.86 8.24
N LEU A 139 14.31 13.97 7.58
CA LEU A 139 12.99 14.28 7.04
C LEU A 139 11.90 14.44 8.10
N SER A 140 12.03 13.79 9.25
CA SER A 140 10.98 13.73 10.28
C SER A 140 11.33 14.43 11.60
N GLY A 141 12.62 14.57 11.92
CA GLY A 141 13.11 14.98 13.22
C GLY A 141 13.01 13.90 14.31
N MET A 142 12.66 12.66 13.93
CA MET A 142 12.66 11.53 14.86
C MET A 142 14.08 11.05 15.16
N GLU A 143 14.24 10.41 16.32
CA GLU A 143 15.55 9.98 16.82
C GLU A 143 16.03 8.68 16.17
N LYS A 144 15.13 7.71 15.94
CA LYS A 144 15.49 6.39 15.45
C LYS A 144 14.35 5.76 14.65
N PHE A 145 14.73 5.04 13.57
CA PHE A 145 13.79 4.26 12.76
C PHE A 145 14.06 2.77 12.87
N THR A 146 12.99 1.98 12.85
CA THR A 146 13.01 0.55 12.58
C THR A 146 12.36 0.25 11.23
N PHE A 147 12.88 -0.74 10.52
CA PHE A 147 12.36 -1.22 9.24
C PHE A 147 11.66 -2.57 9.39
N GLN A 148 11.34 -2.97 10.62
CA GLN A 148 10.66 -4.21 10.95
C GLN A 148 9.21 -4.27 10.41
N PRO A 149 8.35 -3.22 10.54
CA PRO A 149 6.97 -3.34 10.15
C PRO A 149 6.79 -3.59 8.65
N GLY A 150 5.92 -4.55 8.30
CA GLY A 150 5.71 -5.01 6.93
C GLY A 150 4.84 -4.11 6.05
N GLY A 151 4.54 -2.89 6.48
CA GLY A 151 3.70 -1.92 5.78
C GLY A 151 2.98 -0.99 6.74
N GLY A 152 2.01 -0.20 6.26
CA GLY A 152 1.31 0.82 7.04
C GLY A 152 0.55 0.25 8.23
N ALA A 153 -0.28 -0.74 8.02
CA ALA A 153 -1.00 -1.41 9.10
C ALA A 153 -0.03 -2.05 10.12
N GLY A 154 1.10 -2.62 9.65
CA GLY A 154 2.15 -3.14 10.52
C GLY A 154 2.80 -2.06 11.37
N ALA A 155 3.07 -0.87 10.80
CA ALA A 155 3.65 0.26 11.53
C ALA A 155 2.65 0.87 12.52
N ALA A 156 1.38 1.03 12.15
CA ALA A 156 0.33 1.47 13.04
C ALA A 156 0.13 0.49 14.22
N TYR A 157 0.10 -0.81 13.94
CA TYR A 157 0.03 -1.84 15.00
C TYR A 157 1.26 -1.81 15.92
N THR A 158 2.46 -1.64 15.34
CA THR A 158 3.69 -1.46 16.13
C THR A 158 3.56 -0.28 17.08
N HIS A 159 3.03 0.86 16.60
CA HIS A 159 2.78 2.01 17.47
C HIS A 159 1.81 1.69 18.60
N MET A 160 0.72 0.98 18.33
CA MET A 160 -0.24 0.58 19.37
C MET A 160 0.40 -0.33 20.42
N CYS A 161 1.25 -1.28 20.00
CA CYS A 161 2.01 -2.12 20.95
C CYS A 161 3.00 -1.30 21.78
N MET A 162 3.71 -0.35 21.16
CA MET A 162 4.63 0.54 21.87
C MET A 162 3.88 1.47 22.83
N THR A 163 2.71 2.00 22.45
CA THR A 163 1.84 2.78 23.31
C THR A 163 1.42 1.99 24.55
N ARG A 164 1.05 0.71 24.39
CA ARG A 164 0.76 -0.17 25.52
C ARG A 164 1.97 -0.39 26.43
N ALA A 165 3.12 -0.67 25.84
CA ALA A 165 4.36 -0.89 26.58
C ALA A 165 4.79 0.38 27.35
N TYR A 166 4.68 1.55 26.71
CA TYR A 166 4.96 2.84 27.33
C TYR A 166 4.07 3.10 28.56
N HIS A 167 2.76 2.99 28.43
CA HIS A 167 1.84 3.19 29.54
C HIS A 167 1.95 2.08 30.60
N ALA A 168 2.28 0.84 30.21
CA ALA A 168 2.56 -0.24 31.14
C ALA A 168 3.78 0.06 32.02
N SER A 169 4.87 0.57 31.43
CA SER A 169 6.09 0.93 32.16
C SER A 169 5.87 2.04 33.20
N ARG A 170 4.80 2.83 33.01
CA ARG A 170 4.38 3.91 33.93
C ARG A 170 3.29 3.47 34.92
N GLY A 171 2.83 2.21 34.83
CA GLY A 171 1.72 1.71 35.66
C GLY A 171 0.34 2.27 35.27
N GLU A 172 0.21 2.86 34.08
CA GLU A 172 -0.99 3.58 33.62
C GLU A 172 -1.87 2.76 32.65
N LEU A 173 -1.43 1.56 32.24
CA LEU A 173 -2.08 0.78 31.16
C LEU A 173 -3.56 0.49 31.43
N SER A 174 -3.96 0.27 32.68
CA SER A 174 -5.35 -0.01 33.06
C SER A 174 -6.27 1.21 32.94
N GLN A 175 -5.69 2.42 32.91
CA GLN A 175 -6.42 3.68 32.83
C GLN A 175 -6.43 4.24 31.41
N ARG A 176 -5.36 4.01 30.63
CA ARG A 176 -5.17 4.58 29.30
C ARG A 176 -5.53 3.55 28.22
N ASP A 177 -6.82 3.46 27.94
CA ASP A 177 -7.42 2.46 27.06
C ASP A 177 -8.11 3.04 25.81
N GLU A 178 -7.95 4.35 25.54
CA GLU A 178 -8.61 5.04 24.44
C GLU A 178 -7.59 5.57 23.42
N ILE A 179 -7.86 5.29 22.13
CA ILE A 179 -7.14 5.88 21.00
C ILE A 179 -8.10 6.81 20.26
N ILE A 180 -7.65 8.03 20.00
CA ILE A 180 -8.37 9.03 19.23
C ILE A 180 -7.86 9.01 17.79
N THR A 181 -8.78 9.07 16.82
CA THR A 181 -8.48 9.22 15.39
C THR A 181 -9.52 10.09 14.71
N THR A 182 -9.33 10.43 13.44
CA THR A 182 -10.29 11.20 12.65
C THR A 182 -11.03 10.31 11.65
N LEU A 183 -12.20 10.77 11.21
CA LEU A 183 -13.03 10.04 10.24
C LEU A 183 -12.32 9.81 8.90
N LEU A 184 -11.45 10.72 8.48
CA LEU A 184 -10.64 10.61 7.25
C LEU A 184 -9.24 10.01 7.51
N SER A 185 -9.04 9.37 8.64
CA SER A 185 -7.85 8.56 8.90
C SER A 185 -7.94 7.24 8.11
N HIS A 186 -6.79 6.72 7.68
CA HIS A 186 -6.76 5.44 6.98
C HIS A 186 -7.41 4.34 7.84
N PRO A 187 -8.26 3.45 7.28
CA PRO A 187 -8.99 2.44 8.03
C PRO A 187 -8.12 1.50 8.88
N SER A 188 -6.86 1.32 8.52
CA SER A 188 -5.92 0.53 9.34
C SER A 188 -5.65 1.17 10.72
N ASN A 189 -5.79 2.48 10.87
CA ASN A 189 -5.52 3.16 12.12
C ASN A 189 -6.51 2.77 13.23
N PRO A 190 -7.83 2.91 13.06
CA PRO A 190 -8.79 2.41 14.04
C PRO A 190 -8.76 0.88 14.16
N ALA A 191 -8.57 0.14 13.07
CA ALA A 191 -8.54 -1.32 13.10
C ALA A 191 -7.37 -1.87 13.92
N THR A 192 -6.17 -1.32 13.78
CA THR A 192 -4.99 -1.75 14.55
C THR A 192 -5.08 -1.34 16.01
N ALA A 193 -5.69 -0.19 16.32
CA ALA A 193 -5.97 0.21 17.69
C ALA A 193 -6.92 -0.78 18.38
N ALA A 194 -8.02 -1.15 17.72
CA ALA A 194 -8.95 -2.16 18.22
C ALA A 194 -8.28 -3.54 18.37
N ALA A 195 -7.47 -3.96 17.40
CA ALA A 195 -6.72 -5.23 17.46
C ALA A 195 -5.71 -5.26 18.61
N ALA A 196 -5.14 -4.11 18.99
CA ALA A 196 -4.26 -3.98 20.15
C ALA A 196 -5.02 -3.87 21.49
N GLY A 197 -6.37 -3.92 21.46
CA GLY A 197 -7.22 -3.91 22.65
C GLY A 197 -7.57 -2.52 23.19
N PHE A 198 -7.41 -1.47 22.38
CA PHE A 198 -7.88 -0.13 22.72
C PHE A 198 -9.32 0.11 22.28
N LYS A 199 -10.01 0.99 22.96
CA LYS A 199 -11.25 1.61 22.49
C LYS A 199 -10.91 2.73 21.52
N VAL A 200 -11.65 2.81 20.43
CA VAL A 200 -11.40 3.82 19.40
C VAL A 200 -12.46 4.92 19.48
N ILE A 201 -12.00 6.15 19.53
CA ILE A 201 -12.83 7.36 19.42
C ILE A 201 -12.52 7.98 18.06
N THR A 202 -13.50 7.98 17.16
CA THR A 202 -13.37 8.60 15.84
C THR A 202 -14.04 9.97 15.86
N LEU A 203 -13.27 11.01 15.61
CA LEU A 203 -13.78 12.38 15.59
C LEU A 203 -14.45 12.69 14.26
N PRO A 204 -15.62 13.37 14.28
CA PRO A 204 -16.32 13.80 13.08
C PRO A 204 -15.58 14.95 12.39
N LEU A 205 -16.02 15.26 11.17
CA LEU A 205 -15.60 16.43 10.41
C LEU A 205 -16.64 17.53 10.55
N GLU A 206 -16.16 18.78 10.48
CA GLU A 206 -17.00 19.95 10.31
C GLU A 206 -17.47 20.06 8.84
N GLU A 207 -18.40 20.96 8.56
CA GLU A 207 -18.94 21.18 7.20
C GLU A 207 -17.87 21.56 6.18
N ASP A 208 -16.79 22.18 6.61
CA ASP A 208 -15.64 22.53 5.76
C ASP A 208 -14.65 21.37 5.56
N GLY A 209 -14.88 20.22 6.17
CA GLY A 209 -14.04 19.02 6.05
C GLY A 209 -12.89 18.96 7.04
N TYR A 210 -12.71 19.94 7.93
CA TYR A 210 -11.73 19.84 9.00
C TYR A 210 -12.27 19.04 10.18
N PRO A 211 -11.42 18.26 10.86
CA PRO A 211 -11.80 17.71 12.15
C PRO A 211 -11.82 18.81 13.22
N SER A 212 -12.84 18.78 14.08
CA SER A 212 -13.08 19.82 15.08
C SER A 212 -12.11 19.78 16.25
N VAL A 213 -11.50 20.94 16.58
CA VAL A 213 -10.69 21.09 17.80
C VAL A 213 -11.54 20.92 19.06
N ASP A 214 -12.77 21.44 19.05
CA ASP A 214 -13.69 21.32 20.18
C ASP A 214 -14.14 19.87 20.41
N ALA A 215 -14.36 19.12 19.32
CA ALA A 215 -14.62 17.68 19.41
C ALA A 215 -13.43 16.93 20.01
N LEU A 216 -12.19 17.30 19.67
CA LEU A 216 -11.00 16.73 20.28
C LEU A 216 -10.95 17.05 21.78
N ARG A 217 -11.15 18.31 22.17
CA ARG A 217 -11.17 18.71 23.59
C ARG A 217 -12.24 17.96 24.40
N GLY A 218 -13.39 17.70 23.79
CA GLY A 218 -14.46 16.90 24.40
C GLY A 218 -14.15 15.40 24.51
N ALA A 219 -13.32 14.87 23.62
CA ALA A 219 -12.96 13.46 23.58
C ALA A 219 -11.75 13.11 24.46
N VAL A 220 -10.83 14.07 24.65
CA VAL A 220 -9.60 13.85 25.43
C VAL A 220 -9.91 13.75 26.93
N SER A 221 -9.33 12.74 27.56
CA SER A 221 -9.49 12.48 28.99
C SER A 221 -8.25 11.82 29.59
N SER A 222 -8.28 11.52 30.89
CA SER A 222 -7.24 10.72 31.56
C SER A 222 -7.13 9.29 31.00
N ARG A 223 -8.11 8.85 30.20
CA ARG A 223 -8.12 7.55 29.50
C ARG A 223 -7.44 7.58 28.14
N THR A 224 -7.15 8.74 27.62
CA THR A 224 -6.51 8.88 26.30
C THR A 224 -5.10 8.32 26.34
N ALA A 225 -4.87 7.24 25.60
CA ALA A 225 -3.55 6.61 25.44
C ALA A 225 -2.75 7.27 24.31
N ALA A 226 -3.40 7.50 23.15
CA ALA A 226 -2.75 8.20 22.05
C ALA A 226 -3.77 8.78 21.05
N LEU A 227 -3.26 9.72 20.24
CA LEU A 227 -3.84 10.19 18.99
C LEU A 227 -3.09 9.53 17.81
N ILE A 228 -3.82 9.04 16.83
CA ILE A 228 -3.26 8.65 15.52
C ILE A 228 -4.00 9.38 14.41
N MET A 229 -3.25 10.07 13.57
CA MET A 229 -3.82 10.81 12.44
C MET A 229 -2.87 10.89 11.25
N ASN A 230 -3.44 10.99 10.06
CA ASN A 230 -2.73 11.41 8.85
C ASN A 230 -2.99 12.90 8.59
N ASN A 231 -1.98 13.57 8.06
CA ASN A 231 -2.07 14.98 7.69
C ASN A 231 -1.06 15.30 6.54
N PRO A 232 -1.49 15.52 5.29
CA PRO A 232 -2.90 15.65 4.91
C PRO A 232 -3.69 14.36 5.12
N ASP A 233 -5.01 14.52 5.19
CA ASP A 233 -5.94 13.40 5.26
C ASP A 233 -6.18 12.76 3.88
N ASP A 234 -7.05 11.74 3.82
CA ASP A 234 -7.33 10.96 2.60
C ASP A 234 -8.05 11.75 1.50
N ILE A 235 -8.39 13.00 1.71
CA ILE A 235 -9.01 13.89 0.71
C ILE A 235 -8.13 15.08 0.34
N GLY A 236 -6.88 15.08 0.82
CA GLY A 236 -5.86 16.09 0.53
C GLY A 236 -5.98 17.37 1.36
N ILE A 237 -6.74 17.35 2.45
CA ILE A 237 -6.87 18.49 3.36
C ILE A 237 -5.78 18.44 4.42
N TYR A 238 -5.04 19.53 4.53
CA TYR A 238 -4.07 19.71 5.61
C TYR A 238 -4.73 20.43 6.79
N ASN A 239 -4.82 19.77 7.94
CA ASN A 239 -5.32 20.38 9.18
C ASN A 239 -4.32 21.39 9.72
N PRO A 240 -4.60 22.70 9.69
CA PRO A 240 -3.68 23.73 10.14
C PRO A 240 -3.54 23.77 11.68
N HIS A 241 -4.47 23.16 12.41
CA HIS A 241 -4.49 23.12 13.88
C HIS A 241 -3.75 21.91 14.46
N VAL A 242 -3.02 21.16 13.62
CA VAL A 242 -2.35 19.91 14.03
C VAL A 242 -1.44 20.09 15.25
N LYS A 243 -0.74 21.19 15.36
CA LYS A 243 0.10 21.50 16.54
C LYS A 243 -0.73 21.63 17.82
N GLU A 244 -1.85 22.34 17.77
CA GLU A 244 -2.79 22.47 18.89
C GLU A 244 -3.38 21.11 19.27
N TRP A 245 -3.67 20.26 18.29
CA TRP A 245 -4.14 18.89 18.53
C TRP A 245 -3.13 18.06 19.32
N VAL A 246 -1.86 18.14 18.94
CA VAL A 246 -0.77 17.45 19.63
C VAL A 246 -0.64 17.97 21.08
N ASP A 247 -0.67 19.28 21.28
CA ASP A 247 -0.55 19.89 22.60
C ASP A 247 -1.70 19.46 23.54
N ILE A 248 -2.95 19.47 23.07
CA ILE A 248 -4.12 19.02 23.82
C ILE A 248 -3.97 17.56 24.29
N VAL A 249 -3.50 16.67 23.42
CA VAL A 249 -3.33 15.26 23.76
C VAL A 249 -2.17 15.06 24.74
N HIS A 250 -1.07 15.79 24.57
CA HIS A 250 0.07 15.77 25.50
C HIS A 250 -0.29 16.31 26.89
N GLU A 251 -1.07 17.37 26.98
CA GLU A 251 -1.56 17.90 28.27
C GLU A 251 -2.37 16.84 29.04
N ALA A 252 -3.08 15.96 28.34
CA ALA A 252 -3.76 14.83 28.96
C ALA A 252 -2.84 13.63 29.24
N GLY A 253 -1.57 13.67 28.84
CA GLY A 253 -0.58 12.60 29.00
C GLY A 253 -0.63 11.49 27.98
N GLY A 254 -1.37 11.68 26.87
CA GLY A 254 -1.39 10.77 25.72
C GLY A 254 -0.16 10.92 24.83
N LEU A 255 0.03 9.99 23.91
CA LEU A 255 1.05 10.01 22.85
C LEU A 255 0.44 10.49 21.53
N CYS A 256 1.28 10.97 20.61
CA CYS A 256 0.84 11.41 19.30
C CYS A 256 1.61 10.72 18.18
N PHE A 257 0.89 10.08 17.25
CA PHE A 257 1.46 9.37 16.11
C PHE A 257 1.01 9.98 14.80
N TYR A 258 1.99 10.31 13.96
CA TYR A 258 1.77 10.89 12.64
C TYR A 258 1.89 9.81 11.55
N ASP A 259 0.77 9.48 10.94
CA ASP A 259 0.72 8.63 9.76
C ASP A 259 1.10 9.45 8.51
N HIS A 260 2.34 9.28 8.06
CA HIS A 260 2.86 9.88 6.83
C HIS A 260 2.69 8.97 5.59
N ALA A 261 1.60 8.21 5.51
CA ALA A 261 1.29 7.48 4.28
C ALA A 261 1.16 8.42 3.07
N ASN A 262 0.60 9.61 3.31
CA ASN A 262 0.50 10.72 2.36
C ASN A 262 1.59 11.76 2.64
N PHE A 263 2.81 11.45 2.23
CA PHE A 263 3.97 12.29 2.54
C PHE A 263 4.42 13.16 1.35
N ASN A 264 3.94 12.87 0.15
CA ASN A 264 4.46 13.45 -1.08
C ASN A 264 4.36 14.98 -1.10
N GLY A 265 3.20 15.55 -0.76
CA GLY A 265 2.97 16.99 -0.78
C GLY A 265 3.61 17.77 0.37
N VAL A 266 4.08 17.07 1.42
CA VAL A 266 4.66 17.69 2.62
C VAL A 266 6.16 17.43 2.81
N MET A 267 6.78 16.64 1.93
CA MET A 267 8.22 16.35 2.00
C MET A 267 9.03 17.62 2.12
N THR A 268 9.96 17.65 3.08
CA THR A 268 10.85 18.79 3.37
C THR A 268 10.14 20.09 3.78
N ARG A 269 8.81 20.09 3.90
CA ARG A 269 8.01 21.24 4.34
C ARG A 269 7.62 21.15 5.80
N ILE A 270 7.44 19.92 6.29
CA ILE A 270 6.98 19.61 7.63
C ILE A 270 7.82 18.49 8.19
N ARG A 271 8.18 18.59 9.45
CA ARG A 271 8.81 17.53 10.23
C ARG A 271 7.88 17.15 11.39
N ALA A 272 7.64 15.87 11.58
CA ALA A 272 6.74 15.38 12.63
C ALA A 272 7.17 15.83 14.04
N ALA A 273 8.47 15.79 14.33
CA ALA A 273 9.01 16.22 15.61
C ALA A 273 8.80 17.71 15.89
N ASP A 274 8.88 18.58 14.86
CA ASP A 274 8.68 20.03 15.01
C ASP A 274 7.21 20.36 15.37
N LEU A 275 6.28 19.47 15.02
CA LEU A 275 4.88 19.55 15.42
C LEU A 275 4.61 18.91 16.79
N GLY A 276 5.61 18.25 17.38
CA GLY A 276 5.52 17.60 18.68
C GLY A 276 5.09 16.13 18.66
N PHE A 277 4.96 15.50 17.52
CA PHE A 277 4.62 14.08 17.47
C PHE A 277 5.69 13.21 18.13
N ASP A 278 5.26 12.17 18.83
CA ASP A 278 6.15 11.20 19.50
C ASP A 278 6.69 10.14 18.56
N ALA A 279 5.95 9.86 17.50
CA ALA A 279 6.34 8.91 16.47
C ALA A 279 5.70 9.24 15.13
N CYS A 280 6.29 8.71 14.07
CA CYS A 280 5.73 8.75 12.72
C CYS A 280 6.05 7.48 11.94
N MET A 281 5.40 7.29 10.79
CA MET A 281 5.76 6.24 9.85
C MET A 281 5.87 6.76 8.42
N PHE A 282 6.79 6.18 7.66
CA PHE A 282 6.89 6.37 6.22
C PHE A 282 6.61 5.07 5.49
N MET A 283 5.84 5.15 4.42
CA MET A 283 5.62 4.01 3.53
C MET A 283 6.69 3.99 2.45
N LEU A 284 7.67 3.06 2.58
CA LEU A 284 8.75 2.96 1.60
C LEU A 284 8.25 2.57 0.21
N HIS A 285 7.13 1.87 0.14
CA HIS A 285 6.49 1.45 -1.11
C HIS A 285 5.54 2.50 -1.73
N LYS A 286 5.46 3.69 -1.13
CA LYS A 286 4.71 4.84 -1.65
C LYS A 286 5.67 5.96 -2.08
N THR A 287 5.84 6.98 -1.27
CA THR A 287 6.69 8.16 -1.54
C THR A 287 8.11 7.81 -1.98
N PHE A 288 8.72 6.75 -1.44
CA PHE A 288 10.09 6.34 -1.76
C PHE A 288 10.20 5.38 -2.98
N GLY A 289 9.14 5.23 -3.74
CA GLY A 289 9.15 4.54 -5.03
C GLY A 289 9.44 3.03 -4.98
N SER A 290 9.15 2.34 -3.89
CA SER A 290 9.47 0.92 -3.72
C SER A 290 8.25 0.12 -3.21
N PRO A 291 7.98 -1.08 -3.74
CA PRO A 291 8.67 -1.73 -4.84
C PRO A 291 8.11 -1.34 -6.20
N LYS A 292 6.89 -0.73 -6.25
CA LYS A 292 6.21 -0.63 -7.53
C LYS A 292 4.96 0.24 -7.45
N SER A 293 4.74 1.04 -8.50
CA SER A 293 3.50 1.79 -8.67
C SER A 293 2.27 0.87 -8.61
N GLY A 294 1.26 1.28 -7.91
CA GLY A 294 -0.09 0.82 -8.05
C GLY A 294 -0.54 -0.24 -7.08
N SER A 295 0.14 -1.31 -6.80
CA SER A 295 -0.39 -2.29 -5.86
C SER A 295 0.43 -3.57 -5.73
N GLY A 296 0.24 -4.22 -4.60
CA GLY A 296 0.80 -5.54 -4.32
C GLY A 296 2.32 -5.54 -4.26
N GLY A 297 2.89 -6.56 -3.76
CA GLY A 297 4.31 -6.70 -3.58
C GLY A 297 4.77 -6.32 -2.17
N PRO A 298 6.04 -6.56 -1.89
CA PRO A 298 6.59 -6.41 -0.55
C PRO A 298 6.66 -4.95 -0.14
N ALA A 299 6.37 -4.69 1.13
CA ALA A 299 6.32 -3.36 1.71
C ALA A 299 7.18 -3.25 2.96
N VAL A 300 7.48 -2.02 3.36
CA VAL A 300 8.01 -1.65 4.68
C VAL A 300 7.31 -0.38 5.12
N GLY A 301 6.80 -0.40 6.35
CA GLY A 301 6.40 0.79 7.09
C GLY A 301 7.57 1.19 7.98
N ALA A 302 8.43 2.09 7.52
CA ALA A 302 9.51 2.60 8.34
C ALA A 302 8.92 3.40 9.51
N TYR A 303 9.06 2.88 10.72
CA TYR A 303 8.52 3.47 11.94
C TYR A 303 9.62 4.22 12.68
N GLY A 304 9.42 5.51 12.88
CA GLY A 304 10.34 6.39 13.60
C GLY A 304 9.72 6.92 14.88
N CYS A 305 10.55 7.13 15.92
CA CYS A 305 10.09 7.66 17.17
C CYS A 305 11.07 8.63 17.81
N SER A 306 10.57 9.41 18.76
CA SER A 306 11.33 10.28 19.64
C SER A 306 12.18 9.46 20.64
N GLU A 307 13.14 10.12 21.27
CA GLU A 307 13.98 9.52 22.33
C GLU A 307 13.16 8.87 23.44
N LYS A 308 12.04 9.47 23.82
CA LYS A 308 11.10 8.95 24.83
C LYS A 308 10.59 7.54 24.51
N LEU A 309 10.38 7.21 23.24
CA LEU A 309 9.85 5.93 22.79
C LEU A 309 10.93 4.96 22.30
N ARG A 310 12.16 5.41 22.11
CA ARG A 310 13.28 4.56 21.64
C ARG A 310 13.43 3.26 22.43
N PRO A 311 13.34 3.23 23.80
CA PRO A 311 13.48 1.99 24.55
C PRO A 311 12.46 0.90 24.24
N PHE A 312 11.34 1.25 23.59
CA PHE A 312 10.26 0.32 23.24
C PHE A 312 10.34 -0.18 21.80
N LEU A 313 11.26 0.35 20.97
CA LEU A 313 11.38 -0.02 19.57
C LEU A 313 11.56 -1.53 19.39
N PRO A 314 10.89 -2.13 18.38
CA PRO A 314 11.16 -3.51 18.03
C PRO A 314 12.54 -3.65 17.40
N GLY A 315 13.26 -4.70 17.81
CA GLY A 315 14.56 -5.08 17.25
C GLY A 315 14.49 -6.24 16.24
N PRO A 316 15.61 -6.60 15.61
CA PRO A 316 16.91 -5.96 15.77
C PRO A 316 17.00 -4.62 15.03
N LEU A 317 17.81 -3.71 15.57
CA LEU A 317 18.17 -2.44 14.96
C LEU A 317 19.62 -2.53 14.45
N VAL A 318 19.91 -1.84 13.34
CA VAL A 318 21.29 -1.68 12.92
C VAL A 318 21.91 -0.50 13.66
N GLU A 319 23.00 -0.76 14.37
CA GLU A 319 23.76 0.23 15.10
C GLU A 319 25.25 0.13 14.80
N LYS A 320 26.00 1.18 15.12
CA LYS A 320 27.45 1.23 14.93
C LYS A 320 28.12 0.99 16.28
N ASN A 321 29.00 -0.02 16.35
CA ASN A 321 29.76 -0.30 17.56
C ASN A 321 30.94 0.70 17.75
N GLU A 322 31.63 0.58 18.87
CA GLU A 322 32.79 1.45 19.22
C GLU A 322 33.93 1.35 18.20
N ASN A 323 34.06 0.24 17.50
CA ASN A 323 35.08 0.03 16.46
C ASN A 323 34.67 0.63 15.11
N GLY A 324 33.47 1.18 15.00
CA GLY A 324 32.94 1.75 13.77
C GLY A 324 32.31 0.72 12.82
N GLU A 325 32.14 -0.54 13.23
CA GLU A 325 31.45 -1.58 12.48
C GLU A 325 29.96 -1.57 12.75
N PHE A 326 29.17 -1.95 11.77
CA PHE A 326 27.73 -2.08 11.94
C PHE A 326 27.37 -3.45 12.52
N THR A 327 26.51 -3.47 13.53
CA THR A 327 26.04 -4.67 14.22
C THR A 327 24.53 -4.66 14.38
N LEU A 328 23.96 -5.82 14.59
CA LEU A 328 22.55 -5.95 14.98
C LEU A 328 22.43 -5.83 16.50
N PHE A 329 21.81 -4.76 16.94
CA PHE A 329 21.38 -4.59 18.31
C PHE A 329 19.99 -5.21 18.51
N ASP A 330 19.90 -6.26 19.29
CA ASP A 330 18.71 -7.12 19.31
C ASP A 330 17.50 -6.38 19.87
N SER A 331 17.59 -5.81 21.08
CA SER A 331 16.55 -4.92 21.62
C SER A 331 16.91 -4.38 23.03
N GLU A 332 16.30 -3.26 23.37
CA GLU A 332 16.30 -2.74 24.75
C GLU A 332 15.41 -3.60 25.67
N PRO A 333 15.62 -3.57 27.00
CA PRO A 333 14.82 -4.37 27.95
C PRO A 333 13.32 -4.05 27.93
N LEU A 334 12.92 -2.85 27.52
CA LEU A 334 11.52 -2.44 27.41
C LEU A 334 10.94 -2.62 26.00
N SER A 335 11.73 -3.09 25.06
CA SER A 335 11.29 -3.31 23.68
C SER A 335 10.08 -4.23 23.61
N ILE A 336 9.19 -3.96 22.65
CA ILE A 336 8.07 -4.85 22.33
C ILE A 336 8.50 -6.15 21.63
N GLY A 337 9.81 -6.34 21.43
CA GLY A 337 10.37 -7.52 20.77
C GLY A 337 10.39 -7.39 19.25
N ARG A 338 10.19 -8.51 18.55
CA ARG A 338 10.18 -8.55 17.09
C ARG A 338 8.76 -8.49 16.55
N VAL A 339 8.52 -7.64 15.57
CA VAL A 339 7.21 -7.54 14.90
C VAL A 339 7.22 -8.20 13.52
N ARG A 340 8.40 -8.64 13.04
CA ARG A 340 8.60 -9.39 11.81
C ARG A 340 9.88 -10.22 11.89
N GLU A 341 10.03 -11.14 10.92
CA GLU A 341 11.19 -12.01 10.80
C GLU A 341 12.47 -11.21 10.51
N PHE A 342 13.58 -11.69 10.99
CA PHE A 342 14.92 -11.16 10.79
C PHE A 342 15.02 -9.67 11.14
N TRP A 343 15.52 -8.87 10.22
CA TRP A 343 15.65 -7.41 10.32
C TRP A 343 14.76 -6.68 9.29
N GLY A 344 13.65 -7.30 8.87
CA GLY A 344 12.67 -6.75 7.95
C GLY A 344 12.98 -7.08 6.48
N ASN A 345 12.41 -6.30 5.55
CA ASN A 345 12.52 -6.52 4.11
C ASN A 345 13.65 -5.70 3.49
N ALA A 346 14.86 -6.26 3.48
CA ALA A 346 16.06 -5.60 2.97
C ALA A 346 15.97 -5.13 1.51
N PRO A 347 15.43 -5.89 0.55
CA PRO A 347 15.24 -5.41 -0.81
C PRO A 347 14.36 -4.17 -0.92
N VAL A 348 13.37 -3.98 -0.07
CA VAL A 348 12.54 -2.76 -0.04
C VAL A 348 13.33 -1.57 0.50
N VAL A 349 14.10 -1.78 1.56
CA VAL A 349 15.02 -0.77 2.12
C VAL A 349 16.04 -0.32 1.08
N MET A 350 16.61 -1.27 0.34
CA MET A 350 17.57 -0.97 -0.76
C MET A 350 16.94 -0.10 -1.84
N ARG A 351 15.73 -0.42 -2.29
CA ARG A 351 15.02 0.38 -3.30
C ARG A 351 14.78 1.81 -2.82
N ALA A 352 14.25 1.95 -1.60
CA ALA A 352 13.97 3.25 -1.00
C ALA A 352 15.24 4.09 -0.82
N TYR A 353 16.33 3.47 -0.37
CA TYR A 353 17.62 4.13 -0.26
C TYR A 353 18.16 4.57 -1.63
N SER A 354 18.08 3.71 -2.65
CA SER A 354 18.45 4.04 -4.02
C SER A 354 17.68 5.24 -4.54
N TRP A 355 16.36 5.25 -4.34
CA TRP A 355 15.50 6.37 -4.74
C TRP A 355 15.94 7.66 -4.05
N ALA A 356 16.09 7.64 -2.72
CA ALA A 356 16.48 8.81 -1.95
C ALA A 356 17.86 9.36 -2.38
N ARG A 357 18.81 8.47 -2.67
CA ARG A 357 20.15 8.84 -3.15
C ARG A 357 20.15 9.41 -4.56
N ALA A 358 19.31 8.87 -5.44
CA ALA A 358 19.17 9.36 -6.82
C ALA A 358 18.50 10.75 -6.85
N MET A 359 17.53 10.99 -5.97
CA MET A 359 16.84 12.27 -5.86
C MET A 359 17.73 13.35 -5.23
N GLY A 360 18.36 13.04 -4.10
CA GLY A 360 19.04 14.03 -3.27
C GLY A 360 18.06 15.06 -2.66
N SER A 361 18.56 15.89 -1.75
CA SER A 361 17.72 16.82 -0.97
C SER A 361 16.93 17.83 -1.83
N GLN A 362 17.56 18.35 -2.88
CA GLN A 362 16.93 19.34 -3.76
C GLN A 362 15.74 18.73 -4.52
N ARG A 363 15.93 17.58 -5.16
CA ARG A 363 14.87 16.95 -5.98
C ARG A 363 13.75 16.36 -5.14
N ILE A 364 14.02 15.91 -3.91
CA ILE A 364 12.97 15.52 -2.96
C ILE A 364 12.03 16.71 -2.69
N ARG A 365 12.59 17.92 -2.54
CA ARG A 365 11.81 19.14 -2.38
C ARG A 365 11.03 19.50 -3.64
N GLU A 366 11.67 19.44 -4.80
CA GLU A 366 11.03 19.68 -6.10
C GLU A 366 9.88 18.69 -6.35
N ALA A 367 10.05 17.43 -5.99
CA ALA A 367 8.99 16.41 -6.10
C ALA A 367 7.75 16.76 -5.27
N ALA A 368 7.92 17.28 -4.05
CA ALA A 368 6.81 17.76 -3.23
C ALA A 368 6.07 18.93 -3.90
N ASP A 369 6.81 19.93 -4.37
CA ASP A 369 6.25 21.11 -5.02
C ASP A 369 5.51 20.73 -6.32
N LEU A 370 6.09 19.83 -7.14
CA LEU A 370 5.46 19.35 -8.37
C LEU A 370 4.20 18.54 -8.10
N SER A 371 4.18 17.71 -7.04
CA SER A 371 2.99 16.93 -6.68
C SER A 371 1.80 17.82 -6.34
N VAL A 372 2.03 18.89 -5.55
CA VAL A 372 0.99 19.85 -5.19
C VAL A 372 0.56 20.67 -6.41
N LEU A 373 1.51 21.10 -7.25
CA LEU A 373 1.21 21.86 -8.47
C LEU A 373 0.38 21.02 -9.45
N ALA A 374 0.77 19.77 -9.69
CA ALA A 374 0.08 18.86 -10.60
C ALA A 374 -1.36 18.60 -10.13
N ASN A 375 -1.58 18.33 -8.83
CA ASN A 375 -2.93 18.17 -8.30
C ASN A 375 -3.79 19.41 -8.50
N ASN A 376 -3.28 20.61 -8.20
CA ASN A 376 -4.06 21.85 -8.35
C ASN A 376 -4.28 22.23 -9.82
N TYR A 377 -3.37 21.87 -10.73
CA TYR A 377 -3.59 21.94 -12.17
C TYR A 377 -4.75 21.06 -12.61
N MET A 378 -4.76 19.80 -12.17
CA MET A 378 -5.84 18.87 -12.46
C MET A 378 -7.17 19.34 -11.88
N GLU A 379 -7.20 19.79 -10.62
CA GLU A 379 -8.43 20.29 -9.98
C GLU A 379 -9.10 21.38 -10.82
N LYS A 380 -8.32 22.35 -11.28
CA LYS A 380 -8.83 23.43 -12.12
C LYS A 380 -9.49 22.93 -13.42
N ARG A 381 -8.97 21.88 -14.01
CA ARG A 381 -9.48 21.28 -15.25
C ARG A 381 -10.67 20.35 -15.00
N LEU A 382 -10.57 19.51 -13.98
CA LEU A 382 -11.59 18.49 -13.65
C LEU A 382 -12.93 19.13 -13.25
N LEU A 383 -12.90 20.23 -12.50
CA LEU A 383 -14.11 20.95 -12.10
C LEU A 383 -14.82 21.67 -13.27
N GLN A 384 -14.26 21.66 -14.48
CA GLN A 384 -14.93 22.12 -15.70
C GLN A 384 -15.72 21.01 -16.42
N ILE A 385 -15.55 19.75 -16.00
CA ILE A 385 -16.24 18.59 -16.60
C ILE A 385 -17.65 18.50 -15.98
N PRO A 386 -18.71 18.44 -16.81
CA PRO A 386 -20.08 18.30 -16.32
C PRO A 386 -20.25 17.08 -15.41
N GLY A 387 -20.95 17.24 -14.30
CA GLY A 387 -21.24 16.18 -13.35
C GLY A 387 -20.13 15.89 -12.33
N ILE A 388 -18.97 16.56 -12.43
CA ILE A 388 -17.88 16.46 -11.44
C ILE A 388 -17.95 17.63 -10.46
N SER A 389 -17.89 17.30 -9.17
CA SER A 389 -17.75 18.28 -8.10
C SER A 389 -16.60 17.92 -7.16
N LYS A 390 -16.18 18.86 -6.34
CA LYS A 390 -15.14 18.64 -5.32
C LYS A 390 -15.79 18.22 -4.01
N GLY A 391 -15.25 17.23 -3.35
CA GLY A 391 -15.60 16.90 -1.97
C GLY A 391 -15.30 18.06 -1.03
N PHE A 392 -16.21 18.35 -0.13
CA PHE A 392 -16.16 19.52 0.78
C PHE A 392 -15.89 20.83 0.03
N PRO A 393 -16.83 21.27 -0.82
CA PRO A 393 -16.65 22.46 -1.65
C PRO A 393 -16.56 23.77 -0.84
N ALA A 394 -17.06 23.80 0.38
CA ALA A 394 -16.94 24.94 1.30
C ALA A 394 -15.48 25.27 1.62
N LEU A 395 -14.59 24.28 1.61
CA LEU A 395 -13.17 24.52 1.78
C LEU A 395 -12.57 25.08 0.49
N THR A 396 -12.33 26.39 0.46
CA THR A 396 -11.79 27.11 -0.71
C THR A 396 -10.28 27.03 -0.84
N LYS A 397 -9.56 26.59 0.22
CA LYS A 397 -8.10 26.43 0.19
C LYS A 397 -7.68 25.33 -0.79
N TYR A 398 -6.47 25.48 -1.33
CA TYR A 398 -5.86 24.46 -2.16
C TYR A 398 -5.70 23.14 -1.41
N ARG A 399 -5.90 22.03 -2.11
CA ARG A 399 -5.51 20.71 -1.63
C ARG A 399 -4.00 20.50 -1.82
N LEU A 400 -3.44 19.56 -1.10
CA LEU A 400 -2.03 19.22 -1.28
C LEU A 400 -1.86 18.32 -2.53
N GLU A 401 -1.33 17.12 -2.38
CA GLU A 401 -1.00 16.23 -3.50
C GLU A 401 -2.18 15.50 -4.13
N MET A 402 -3.36 15.54 -3.50
CA MET A 402 -4.57 14.88 -4.00
C MET A 402 -5.81 15.71 -3.71
N THR A 403 -6.86 15.42 -4.47
CA THR A 403 -8.22 15.95 -4.25
C THR A 403 -9.21 14.83 -4.46
N ARG A 404 -10.16 14.66 -3.53
CA ARG A 404 -11.30 13.76 -3.73
C ARG A 404 -12.43 14.51 -4.39
N TYR A 405 -12.92 13.95 -5.49
CA TYR A 405 -14.03 14.44 -6.29
C TYR A 405 -15.26 13.57 -6.10
N SER A 406 -16.40 14.05 -6.58
CA SER A 406 -17.67 13.32 -6.64
C SER A 406 -18.20 13.31 -8.08
N LEU A 407 -18.70 12.15 -8.48
CA LEU A 407 -19.50 11.94 -9.68
C LEU A 407 -21.00 11.83 -9.34
N GLY A 408 -21.41 12.16 -8.10
CA GLY A 408 -22.79 12.01 -7.64
C GLY A 408 -23.80 12.66 -8.57
N GLN A 409 -23.57 13.90 -9.03
CA GLN A 409 -24.45 14.58 -9.97
C GLN A 409 -24.54 13.84 -11.33
N LEU A 410 -23.42 13.37 -11.87
CA LEU A 410 -23.42 12.58 -13.10
C LEU A 410 -24.24 11.29 -12.93
N THR A 411 -24.09 10.62 -11.79
CA THR A 411 -24.83 9.39 -11.49
C THR A 411 -26.33 9.67 -11.36
N ASP A 412 -26.73 10.74 -10.69
CA ASP A 412 -28.13 11.13 -10.55
C ASP A 412 -28.75 11.45 -11.92
N ASP A 413 -28.02 12.12 -12.81
CA ASP A 413 -28.49 12.51 -14.13
C ASP A 413 -28.57 11.34 -15.13
N THR A 414 -27.65 10.35 -15.04
CA THR A 414 -27.44 9.36 -16.10
C THR A 414 -27.59 7.91 -15.65
N GLY A 415 -27.53 7.67 -14.36
CA GLY A 415 -27.48 6.34 -13.75
C GLY A 415 -26.13 5.61 -14.01
N VAL A 416 -25.07 6.32 -14.41
CA VAL A 416 -23.72 5.79 -14.58
C VAL A 416 -22.93 5.98 -13.29
N SER A 417 -22.41 4.92 -12.70
CA SER A 417 -21.64 4.97 -11.45
C SER A 417 -20.16 5.31 -11.67
N ALA A 418 -19.45 5.68 -10.60
CA ALA A 418 -18.00 5.87 -10.63
C ALA A 418 -17.25 4.61 -11.07
N ILE A 419 -17.76 3.41 -10.70
CA ILE A 419 -17.20 2.14 -11.16
C ILE A 419 -17.37 1.97 -12.68
N ASP A 420 -18.49 2.40 -13.25
CA ASP A 420 -18.71 2.36 -14.69
C ASP A 420 -17.73 3.26 -15.44
N ILE A 421 -17.52 4.47 -14.93
CA ILE A 421 -16.51 5.41 -15.45
C ILE A 421 -15.12 4.79 -15.39
N GLN A 422 -14.74 4.21 -14.25
CA GLN A 422 -13.44 3.54 -14.10
C GLN A 422 -13.25 2.42 -15.13
N ASN A 423 -14.24 1.57 -15.29
CA ASN A 423 -14.19 0.47 -16.28
C ASN A 423 -14.03 1.01 -17.70
N ARG A 424 -14.75 2.08 -18.05
CA ARG A 424 -14.66 2.67 -19.39
C ARG A 424 -13.30 3.30 -19.67
N LEU A 425 -12.67 3.93 -18.66
CA LEU A 425 -11.34 4.52 -18.81
C LEU A 425 -10.26 3.51 -19.18
N THR A 426 -10.42 2.24 -18.81
CA THR A 426 -9.45 1.19 -19.19
C THR A 426 -9.41 0.95 -20.71
N ASP A 427 -10.49 1.24 -21.43
CA ASP A 427 -10.52 1.17 -22.90
C ASP A 427 -9.67 2.27 -23.57
N PHE A 428 -9.21 3.25 -22.81
CA PHE A 428 -8.31 4.31 -23.23
C PHE A 428 -6.89 4.17 -22.67
N GLY A 429 -6.57 3.01 -22.09
CA GLY A 429 -5.24 2.76 -21.52
C GLY A 429 -4.99 3.45 -20.18
N ILE A 430 -6.05 3.85 -19.49
CA ILE A 430 -5.98 4.37 -18.13
C ILE A 430 -6.28 3.22 -17.17
N ASP A 431 -5.30 2.89 -16.33
CA ASP A 431 -5.36 1.74 -15.44
C ASP A 431 -6.48 1.88 -14.40
N ALA A 432 -6.45 2.95 -13.62
CA ALA A 432 -7.49 3.24 -12.64
C ALA A 432 -7.47 4.70 -12.19
N PHE A 433 -8.57 5.12 -11.59
CA PHE A 433 -8.58 6.11 -10.54
C PHE A 433 -9.09 5.47 -9.24
N TRP A 434 -8.49 5.84 -8.14
CA TRP A 434 -8.91 5.32 -6.84
C TRP A 434 -10.28 5.87 -6.46
N LEU A 435 -11.24 5.00 -6.14
CA LEU A 435 -12.55 5.46 -5.68
C LEU A 435 -12.44 6.09 -4.28
N SER A 436 -12.51 5.28 -3.25
CA SER A 436 -12.32 5.67 -1.85
C SER A 436 -12.33 4.43 -0.96
N HIS A 437 -11.89 4.58 0.28
CA HIS A 437 -12.23 3.64 1.33
C HIS A 437 -13.71 3.79 1.71
N GLU A 438 -14.34 2.70 2.06
CA GLU A 438 -15.69 2.71 2.62
C GLU A 438 -15.67 2.96 4.14
N PRO A 439 -16.75 3.56 4.70
CA PRO A 439 -17.94 4.07 4.00
C PRO A 439 -17.67 5.34 3.20
N TRP A 440 -18.35 5.52 2.08
CA TRP A 440 -18.21 6.71 1.25
C TRP A 440 -18.97 7.89 1.85
N PHE A 441 -18.23 8.89 2.31
CA PHE A 441 -18.79 10.16 2.79
C PHE A 441 -19.10 11.16 1.68
N ILE A 442 -18.49 10.96 0.51
CA ILE A 442 -18.70 11.72 -0.70
C ILE A 442 -19.37 10.77 -1.70
N PRO A 443 -20.51 11.14 -2.30
CA PRO A 443 -21.20 10.28 -3.27
C PRO A 443 -20.34 10.01 -4.49
N GLU A 444 -20.32 8.76 -4.95
CA GLU A 444 -19.59 8.33 -6.15
C GLU A 444 -18.18 8.92 -6.24
N PRO A 445 -17.32 8.64 -5.25
CA PRO A 445 -16.05 9.33 -5.10
C PRO A 445 -15.00 8.82 -6.07
N PHE A 446 -14.05 9.70 -6.43
CA PHE A 446 -12.77 9.30 -7.01
C PHE A 446 -11.65 10.23 -6.56
N THR A 447 -10.45 9.70 -6.47
CA THR A 447 -9.29 10.41 -5.91
C THR A 447 -8.06 10.16 -6.78
N PRO A 448 -7.77 11.00 -7.78
CA PRO A 448 -6.50 10.93 -8.50
C PRO A 448 -5.38 11.55 -7.67
N GLU A 449 -4.19 11.00 -7.78
CA GLU A 449 -2.96 11.56 -7.22
C GLU A 449 -1.86 11.52 -8.28
N ALA A 450 -1.51 12.69 -8.81
CA ALA A 450 -0.58 12.78 -9.92
C ALA A 450 0.88 12.51 -9.51
N GLY A 451 1.29 12.98 -8.35
CA GLY A 451 2.71 12.95 -7.96
C GLY A 451 3.60 13.77 -8.90
N GLU A 452 4.92 13.52 -8.84
CA GLU A 452 5.92 14.23 -9.63
C GLU A 452 6.32 13.53 -10.94
N LEU A 453 5.80 12.32 -11.18
CA LEU A 453 6.29 11.44 -12.25
C LEU A 453 5.61 11.64 -13.60
N TRP A 454 4.43 12.23 -13.59
CA TRP A 454 3.60 12.35 -14.79
C TRP A 454 3.88 13.65 -15.52
N SER A 455 4.05 13.55 -16.84
CA SER A 455 4.21 14.73 -17.70
C SER A 455 2.89 15.50 -17.79
N LEU A 456 2.97 16.76 -18.23
CA LEU A 456 1.77 17.57 -18.50
C LEU A 456 0.87 16.89 -19.56
N GLU A 457 1.49 16.27 -20.55
CA GLU A 457 0.80 15.54 -21.62
C GLU A 457 0.05 14.32 -21.08
N ASP A 458 0.61 13.59 -20.11
CA ASP A 458 -0.07 12.46 -19.46
C ASP A 458 -1.27 12.94 -18.62
N LEU A 459 -1.09 14.02 -17.87
CA LEU A 459 -2.17 14.62 -17.08
C LEU A 459 -3.30 15.13 -17.97
N ASP A 460 -2.96 15.81 -19.06
CA ASP A 460 -3.93 16.29 -20.04
C ASP A 460 -4.66 15.13 -20.71
N TYR A 461 -3.95 14.08 -21.09
CA TYR A 461 -4.55 12.88 -21.65
C TYR A 461 -5.55 12.22 -20.69
N TRP A 462 -5.18 12.08 -19.43
CA TRP A 462 -6.04 11.50 -18.39
C TRP A 462 -7.31 12.34 -18.20
N ILE A 463 -7.17 13.66 -18.10
CA ILE A 463 -8.30 14.59 -17.95
C ILE A 463 -9.22 14.55 -19.17
N ASP A 464 -8.65 14.57 -20.38
CA ASP A 464 -9.42 14.56 -21.62
C ASP A 464 -10.16 13.22 -21.80
N ALA A 465 -9.55 12.08 -21.39
CA ALA A 465 -10.22 10.79 -21.40
C ALA A 465 -11.38 10.74 -20.41
N LEU A 466 -11.20 11.24 -19.19
CA LEU A 466 -12.30 11.33 -18.21
C LEU A 466 -13.42 12.25 -18.72
N ALA A 467 -13.08 13.41 -19.29
CA ALA A 467 -14.06 14.32 -19.87
C ALA A 467 -14.85 13.66 -21.01
N PHE A 468 -14.17 12.89 -21.86
CA PHE A 468 -14.80 12.15 -22.94
C PHE A 468 -15.78 11.11 -22.39
N VAL A 469 -15.37 10.31 -21.39
CA VAL A 469 -16.22 9.26 -20.79
C VAL A 469 -17.41 9.87 -20.05
N CYS A 470 -17.24 10.99 -19.34
CA CYS A 470 -18.35 11.71 -18.72
C CYS A 470 -19.36 12.22 -19.77
N ASN A 471 -18.88 12.75 -20.91
CA ASN A 471 -19.76 13.14 -22.00
C ASN A 471 -20.47 11.92 -22.66
N GLU A 472 -19.80 10.77 -22.79
CA GLU A 472 -20.47 9.52 -23.20
C GLU A 472 -21.57 9.14 -22.21
N ALA A 473 -21.35 9.30 -20.89
CA ALA A 473 -22.37 9.01 -19.88
C ALA A 473 -23.65 9.83 -20.09
N TYR A 474 -23.53 11.10 -20.46
CA TYR A 474 -24.69 11.95 -20.78
C TYR A 474 -25.33 11.64 -22.15
N SER A 475 -24.54 11.28 -23.16
CA SER A 475 -25.03 11.10 -24.52
C SER A 475 -25.44 9.67 -24.85
N ASN A 476 -24.77 8.67 -24.30
CA ASN A 476 -25.00 7.25 -24.50
C ASN A 476 -24.58 6.44 -23.27
N PRO A 477 -25.32 6.49 -22.15
CA PRO A 477 -24.93 5.87 -20.88
C PRO A 477 -24.67 4.35 -20.99
N GLU A 478 -25.32 3.68 -21.94
CA GLU A 478 -25.19 2.22 -22.07
C GLU A 478 -23.78 1.79 -22.51
N ILE A 479 -23.07 2.60 -23.30
CA ILE A 479 -21.68 2.28 -23.67
C ILE A 479 -20.76 2.30 -22.45
N VAL A 480 -21.06 3.18 -21.49
CA VAL A 480 -20.27 3.27 -20.24
C VAL A 480 -20.66 2.15 -19.28
N LYS A 481 -21.95 1.87 -19.11
CA LYS A 481 -22.45 0.81 -18.21
C LYS A 481 -22.05 -0.59 -18.64
N THR A 482 -21.83 -0.82 -19.93
CA THR A 482 -21.43 -2.14 -20.46
C THR A 482 -19.91 -2.30 -20.63
N SER A 483 -19.14 -1.25 -20.33
CA SER A 483 -17.66 -1.29 -20.38
C SER A 483 -17.05 -2.21 -19.30
N PRO A 484 -15.79 -2.67 -19.48
CA PRO A 484 -14.88 -2.37 -20.58
C PRO A 484 -15.20 -3.16 -21.85
N HIS A 485 -14.83 -2.60 -23.02
CA HIS A 485 -15.09 -3.22 -24.32
C HIS A 485 -13.82 -3.82 -24.96
N ASN A 486 -12.66 -3.27 -24.63
CA ASN A 486 -11.38 -3.59 -25.25
C ASN A 486 -10.46 -4.40 -24.32
N GLN A 487 -10.96 -4.83 -23.17
CA GLN A 487 -10.26 -5.68 -22.23
C GLN A 487 -10.64 -7.16 -22.46
N VAL A 488 -9.80 -8.06 -22.00
CA VAL A 488 -10.07 -9.52 -22.08
C VAL A 488 -11.21 -9.91 -21.15
N ILE A 489 -11.21 -9.34 -19.96
CA ILE A 489 -12.27 -9.55 -18.97
C ILE A 489 -13.25 -8.39 -19.09
N HIS A 490 -14.45 -8.71 -19.52
CA HIS A 490 -15.58 -7.80 -19.48
C HIS A 490 -16.11 -7.68 -18.04
N ARG A 491 -17.15 -6.86 -17.84
CA ARG A 491 -17.77 -6.68 -16.54
C ARG A 491 -18.16 -8.03 -15.93
N MET A 492 -17.65 -8.32 -14.75
CA MET A 492 -18.09 -9.49 -14.00
C MET A 492 -19.54 -9.29 -13.57
N LYS A 493 -20.41 -10.18 -14.04
CA LYS A 493 -21.83 -10.14 -13.68
C LYS A 493 -21.97 -10.45 -12.20
N GLY A 494 -22.43 -9.50 -11.47
CA GLY A 494 -23.16 -9.40 -10.20
C GLY A 494 -23.24 -10.55 -9.18
N VAL A 495 -22.41 -11.55 -9.30
CA VAL A 495 -22.31 -12.56 -8.24
C VAL A 495 -21.28 -12.01 -7.26
N GLY A 496 -21.74 -11.70 -6.06
CA GLY A 496 -20.90 -11.07 -5.05
C GLY A 496 -19.55 -11.76 -4.91
N LEU A 497 -18.50 -11.07 -5.32
CA LEU A 497 -17.14 -11.47 -4.97
C LEU A 497 -17.01 -11.69 -3.45
N ASP A 498 -17.98 -11.17 -2.70
CA ASP A 498 -18.09 -11.30 -1.25
C ASP A 498 -18.85 -12.56 -0.79
N ASP A 499 -19.42 -13.34 -1.71
CA ASP A 499 -20.08 -14.60 -1.34
C ASP A 499 -19.10 -15.80 -1.42
N PRO A 500 -18.63 -16.32 -0.27
CA PRO A 500 -17.71 -17.47 -0.25
C PRO A 500 -18.25 -18.72 -0.94
N ARG A 501 -19.57 -18.83 -1.11
CA ARG A 501 -20.21 -19.98 -1.76
C ARG A 501 -19.89 -20.06 -3.24
N VAL A 502 -19.59 -18.91 -3.88
CA VAL A 502 -19.20 -18.86 -5.31
C VAL A 502 -17.70 -19.00 -5.53
N TRP A 503 -16.89 -18.92 -4.48
CA TRP A 503 -15.44 -19.01 -4.61
C TRP A 503 -14.98 -20.44 -4.91
N ALA A 504 -13.94 -20.54 -5.71
CA ALA A 504 -13.22 -21.78 -5.98
C ALA A 504 -11.72 -21.57 -5.68
N THR A 505 -11.42 -21.34 -4.40
CA THR A 505 -10.06 -21.00 -3.91
C THR A 505 -9.07 -22.17 -3.90
N THR A 506 -9.54 -23.38 -4.21
CA THR A 506 -8.70 -24.57 -4.33
C THR A 506 -9.05 -25.35 -5.60
N TRP A 507 -8.08 -26.07 -6.15
CA TRP A 507 -8.30 -26.94 -7.31
C TRP A 507 -9.42 -27.96 -7.08
N ARG A 508 -9.51 -28.52 -5.89
CA ARG A 508 -10.60 -29.44 -5.50
C ARG A 508 -11.97 -28.76 -5.56
N SER A 509 -12.08 -27.54 -5.06
CA SER A 509 -13.32 -26.77 -5.11
C SER A 509 -13.70 -26.41 -6.54
N TYR A 510 -12.73 -26.00 -7.36
CA TYR A 510 -12.91 -25.70 -8.77
C TYR A 510 -13.43 -26.91 -9.54
N LYS A 511 -12.80 -28.09 -9.40
CA LYS A 511 -13.24 -29.33 -10.05
C LYS A 511 -14.67 -29.72 -9.66
N LYS A 512 -15.01 -29.55 -8.37
CA LYS A 512 -16.35 -29.85 -7.87
C LYS A 512 -17.40 -28.96 -8.54
N LYS A 513 -17.17 -27.67 -8.57
CA LYS A 513 -18.09 -26.69 -9.19
C LYS A 513 -18.25 -26.90 -10.70
N ASN A 514 -17.18 -27.17 -11.42
CA ASN A 514 -17.25 -27.40 -12.88
C ASN A 514 -17.96 -28.72 -13.23
N LYS A 515 -17.87 -29.74 -12.38
CA LYS A 515 -18.68 -30.95 -12.58
C LYS A 515 -20.17 -30.69 -12.39
N GLU A 516 -20.53 -29.84 -11.44
CA GLU A 516 -21.93 -29.43 -11.19
C GLU A 516 -22.49 -28.61 -12.37
N ILE A 517 -21.67 -27.73 -12.97
CA ILE A 517 -22.05 -26.93 -14.15
C ILE A 517 -22.25 -27.84 -15.38
N SER A 518 -21.33 -28.77 -15.64
CA SER A 518 -21.44 -29.70 -16.77
C SER A 518 -22.65 -30.64 -16.69
N HIS A 519 -23.13 -30.94 -15.50
CA HIS A 519 -24.36 -31.71 -15.31
C HIS A 519 -25.64 -30.87 -15.46
N ALA A 520 -25.58 -29.56 -15.16
CA ALA A 520 -26.71 -28.66 -15.34
C ALA A 520 -26.93 -28.20 -16.79
N GLU A 521 -25.88 -28.20 -17.62
CA GLU A 521 -25.96 -27.90 -19.04
C GLU A 521 -26.40 -29.12 -19.89
N LEU A 522 -26.39 -30.31 -19.33
CA LEU A 522 -26.83 -31.57 -19.96
C LEU A 522 -28.26 -31.97 -19.54
N GLN A 523 -28.94 -31.20 -18.71
CA GLN A 523 -30.37 -31.32 -18.39
C GLN A 523 -31.17 -30.15 -18.98
#